data_186c03b7b8b18436746567567f1ec0c2
#
_entry.id   186c03b7b8b18436746567567f1ec0c2
#
_cell.length_a   1.000
_cell.length_b   1.000
_cell.length_c   1.000
_cell.angle_alpha   90.00
_cell.angle_beta   90.00
_cell.angle_gamma   90.00
#
_symmetry.space_group_name_H-M   'P 1'
#
loop_
_entity.id
_entity.type
_entity.pdbx_description
1 polymer ?
#
loop_
_entity_poly.entity_id
_entity_poly.type
_entity_poly.pdbx_seq_one_letter_code
_entity_poly.pdbx_strand_id
1 'polypeptide(L)'
;MKKHRILLSTVLLMLALGVLTPQFAQDVSTNAEKTDQEKLHRALGMGLVRTITTAEVIELSKYGSYAEWPTLLVHQQEHFNEWLSSFYPQEVNQRFSDVPEILPGYGLRLNVHADGHGYDLRLEDTAAKPSYAAFSDESGVIWQGEPLH
;
A
#
# COMPACT_ATOMS: atom_id res chain seq x y z
N MET A 1 -48.60 28.56 -47.90
CA MET A 1 -48.03 27.35 -47.36
C MET A 1 -46.53 27.26 -47.63
N LYS A 2 -45.63 28.10 -47.02
CA LYS A 2 -44.20 28.07 -47.28
C LYS A 2 -43.31 28.55 -46.07
N LYS A 3 -43.82 28.49 -44.82
CA LYS A 3 -43.10 29.02 -43.64
C LYS A 3 -42.65 27.99 -42.58
N HIS A 4 -42.91 26.69 -42.78
CA HIS A 4 -42.56 25.65 -41.75
C HIS A 4 -41.36 24.76 -42.07
N ARG A 5 -40.65 24.98 -43.21
CA ARG A 5 -39.49 24.13 -43.58
C ARG A 5 -38.13 24.62 -43.12
N ILE A 6 -38.01 25.84 -42.60
CA ILE A 6 -36.70 26.42 -42.20
C ILE A 6 -36.39 26.17 -40.74
N LEU A 7 -37.39 25.87 -39.89
CA LEU A 7 -37.18 25.67 -38.44
C LEU A 7 -36.68 24.26 -38.05
N LEU A 8 -36.85 23.27 -38.94
CA LEU A 8 -36.39 21.89 -38.65
C LEU A 8 -34.91 21.66 -38.95
N SER A 9 -34.30 22.49 -39.76
CA SER A 9 -32.88 22.31 -40.16
C SER A 9 -31.89 22.87 -39.13
N THR A 10 -32.31 23.83 -38.31
CA THR A 10 -31.43 24.46 -37.30
C THR A 10 -31.39 23.70 -36.00
N VAL A 11 -32.39 22.88 -35.66
CA VAL A 11 -32.41 22.07 -34.45
C VAL A 11 -31.54 20.81 -34.61
N LEU A 12 -31.41 20.30 -35.83
CA LEU A 12 -30.57 19.09 -36.09
C LEU A 12 -29.08 19.39 -36.08
N LEU A 13 -28.66 20.64 -36.29
CA LEU A 13 -27.23 21.01 -36.29
C LEU A 13 -26.69 21.26 -34.89
N MET A 14 -27.54 21.53 -33.89
CA MET A 14 -27.12 21.72 -32.50
C MET A 14 -26.92 20.40 -31.74
N LEU A 15 -27.45 19.28 -32.23
CA LEU A 15 -27.33 17.96 -31.61
C LEU A 15 -26.02 17.23 -31.99
N ALA A 16 -25.33 17.70 -33.03
CA ALA A 16 -24.08 17.07 -33.48
C ALA A 16 -22.80 17.65 -32.83
N LEU A 17 -22.92 18.77 -32.11
CA LEU A 17 -21.80 19.42 -31.41
C LEU A 17 -21.67 19.10 -29.91
N GLY A 18 -22.60 18.29 -29.38
CA GLY A 18 -22.69 17.99 -27.95
C GLY A 18 -22.01 16.71 -27.50
N VAL A 19 -21.27 15.97 -28.32
CA VAL A 19 -20.69 14.66 -27.96
C VAL A 19 -19.16 14.61 -28.07
N LEU A 20 -18.51 15.77 -28.13
CA LEU A 20 -17.04 15.82 -28.11
C LEU A 20 -16.56 16.48 -26.81
N THR A 21 -16.67 15.79 -25.72
CA THR A 21 -15.85 15.87 -24.51
C THR A 21 -16.54 15.13 -23.37
N PRO A 22 -15.98 14.24 -22.64
CA PRO A 22 -14.91 14.47 -21.66
C PRO A 22 -13.96 13.28 -21.43
N GLN A 23 -13.57 12.57 -22.48
CA GLN A 23 -12.64 11.44 -22.27
C GLN A 23 -11.28 11.89 -21.74
N PHE A 24 -10.76 13.02 -22.21
CA PHE A 24 -9.47 13.52 -21.74
C PHE A 24 -9.45 13.95 -20.26
N ALA A 25 -10.56 14.46 -19.73
CA ALA A 25 -10.64 14.88 -18.33
C ALA A 25 -10.74 13.67 -17.37
N GLN A 26 -11.39 12.60 -17.79
CA GLN A 26 -11.49 11.36 -17.01
C GLN A 26 -10.16 10.63 -16.95
N ASP A 27 -9.40 10.54 -18.04
CA ASP A 27 -8.12 9.85 -18.07
C ASP A 27 -7.05 10.56 -17.21
N VAL A 28 -7.06 11.88 -17.16
CA VAL A 28 -6.13 12.67 -16.33
C VAL A 28 -6.47 12.52 -14.85
N SER A 29 -7.75 12.54 -14.48
CA SER A 29 -8.16 12.39 -13.08
C SER A 29 -7.90 10.97 -12.55
N THR A 30 -8.14 9.94 -13.35
CA THR A 30 -7.89 8.53 -12.98
C THR A 30 -6.39 8.24 -12.82
N ASN A 31 -5.55 8.83 -13.66
CA ASN A 31 -4.10 8.66 -13.54
C ASN A 31 -3.51 9.39 -12.33
N ALA A 32 -4.01 10.58 -12.00
CA ALA A 32 -3.58 11.31 -10.81
C ALA A 32 -3.99 10.58 -9.53
N GLU A 33 -5.22 10.10 -9.45
CA GLU A 33 -5.74 9.34 -8.31
C GLU A 33 -4.97 8.03 -8.11
N LYS A 34 -4.68 7.30 -9.19
CA LYS A 34 -3.85 6.08 -9.14
C LYS A 34 -2.45 6.37 -8.61
N THR A 35 -1.82 7.46 -9.07
CA THR A 35 -0.48 7.85 -8.62
C THR A 35 -0.47 8.20 -7.13
N ASP A 36 -1.50 8.84 -6.62
CA ASP A 36 -1.59 9.21 -5.20
C ASP A 36 -1.88 7.99 -4.32
N GLN A 37 -2.67 7.02 -4.78
CA GLN A 37 -2.84 5.73 -4.11
C GLN A 37 -1.52 4.94 -4.04
N GLU A 38 -0.76 4.88 -5.13
CA GLU A 38 0.55 4.23 -5.14
C GLU A 38 1.53 4.87 -4.14
N LYS A 39 1.54 6.20 -4.06
CA LYS A 39 2.36 6.92 -3.07
C LYS A 39 1.92 6.62 -1.64
N LEU A 40 0.62 6.59 -1.39
CA LEU A 40 0.07 6.25 -0.07
C LEU A 40 0.45 4.82 0.32
N HIS A 41 0.28 3.85 -0.57
CA HIS A 41 0.67 2.46 -0.34
C HIS A 41 2.17 2.34 0.00
N ARG A 42 3.04 2.99 -0.74
CA ARG A 42 4.48 3.02 -0.44
C ARG A 42 4.77 3.64 0.92
N ALA A 43 4.11 4.74 1.27
CA ALA A 43 4.29 5.39 2.57
C ALA A 43 3.84 4.49 3.72
N LEU A 44 2.71 3.78 3.57
CA LEU A 44 2.22 2.80 4.53
C LEU A 44 3.19 1.63 4.67
N GLY A 45 3.68 1.07 3.56
CA GLY A 45 4.68 -0.01 3.57
C GLY A 45 5.95 0.38 4.29
N MET A 46 6.46 1.60 4.07
CA MET A 46 7.62 2.13 4.78
C MET A 46 7.36 2.31 6.28
N GLY A 47 6.17 2.78 6.65
CA GLY A 47 5.72 2.86 8.04
C GLY A 47 5.70 1.48 8.69
N LEU A 48 5.18 0.48 7.98
CA LEU A 48 5.10 -0.89 8.47
C LEU A 48 6.48 -1.53 8.67
N VAL A 49 7.42 -1.36 7.73
CA VAL A 49 8.80 -1.83 7.91
C VAL A 49 9.44 -1.21 9.16
N ARG A 50 9.28 0.11 9.37
CA ARG A 50 9.79 0.77 10.58
C ARG A 50 9.19 0.19 11.85
N THR A 51 7.89 -0.08 11.83
CA THR A 51 7.16 -0.68 12.97
C THR A 51 7.69 -2.06 13.28
N ILE A 52 7.89 -2.92 12.28
CA ILE A 52 8.43 -4.27 12.46
C ILE A 52 9.89 -4.19 12.96
N THR A 53 10.73 -3.36 12.34
CA THR A 53 12.12 -3.15 12.78
C THR A 53 12.19 -2.65 14.23
N THR A 54 11.30 -1.74 14.63
CA THR A 54 11.21 -1.27 16.02
C THR A 54 10.78 -2.39 16.96
N ALA A 55 9.80 -3.19 16.56
CA ALA A 55 9.33 -4.35 17.33
C ALA A 55 10.47 -5.37 17.55
N GLU A 56 11.29 -5.61 16.52
CA GLU A 56 12.48 -6.49 16.63
C GLU A 56 13.53 -5.96 17.59
N VAL A 57 13.79 -4.65 17.59
CA VAL A 57 14.71 -4.03 18.56
C VAL A 57 14.17 -4.15 19.99
N ILE A 58 12.88 -4.01 20.20
CA ILE A 58 12.22 -4.21 21.51
C ILE A 58 12.36 -5.69 21.92
N GLU A 59 12.14 -6.61 20.99
CA GLU A 59 12.25 -8.05 21.22
C GLU A 59 13.66 -8.43 21.66
N LEU A 60 14.68 -8.01 20.90
CA LEU A 60 16.07 -8.22 21.25
C LEU A 60 16.42 -7.64 22.65
N SER A 61 15.95 -6.42 22.93
CA SER A 61 16.20 -5.76 24.23
C SER A 61 15.57 -6.51 25.41
N LYS A 62 14.41 -7.11 25.21
CA LYS A 62 13.61 -7.73 26.26
C LYS A 62 13.90 -9.20 26.45
N TYR A 63 14.18 -9.92 25.37
CA TYR A 63 14.34 -11.38 25.37
C TYR A 63 15.73 -11.85 24.96
N GLY A 64 16.58 -10.95 24.48
CA GLY A 64 17.98 -11.25 24.10
C GLY A 64 18.14 -11.83 22.70
N SER A 65 17.07 -11.93 21.93
CA SER A 65 17.08 -12.40 20.54
C SER A 65 15.98 -11.76 19.73
N TYR A 66 16.15 -11.69 18.44
CA TYR A 66 15.09 -11.38 17.47
C TYR A 66 14.08 -12.52 17.38
N ALA A 67 12.87 -12.25 16.85
CA ALA A 67 11.80 -13.23 16.81
C ALA A 67 11.18 -13.37 15.41
N GLU A 68 10.83 -14.59 15.03
CA GLU A 68 10.01 -14.85 13.84
C GLU A 68 8.63 -14.19 13.96
N TRP A 69 8.03 -13.87 12.81
CA TRP A 69 6.77 -13.10 12.74
C TRP A 69 5.66 -13.56 13.69
N PRO A 70 5.32 -14.84 13.81
CA PRO A 70 4.24 -15.26 14.71
C PRO A 70 4.52 -14.94 16.18
N THR A 71 5.76 -15.08 16.62
CA THR A 71 6.19 -14.76 17.99
C THR A 71 6.21 -13.24 18.19
N LEU A 72 6.80 -12.51 17.26
CA LEU A 72 6.85 -11.06 17.28
C LEU A 72 5.45 -10.44 17.36
N LEU A 73 4.51 -10.94 16.55
CA LEU A 73 3.13 -10.46 16.53
C LEU A 73 2.44 -10.64 17.89
N VAL A 74 2.68 -11.74 18.59
CA VAL A 74 2.11 -12.00 19.92
C VAL A 74 2.77 -11.11 20.97
N HIS A 75 4.12 -11.03 20.98
CA HIS A 75 4.84 -10.30 22.01
C HIS A 75 4.70 -8.78 21.89
N GLN A 76 4.53 -8.26 20.66
CA GLN A 76 4.45 -6.84 20.36
C GLN A 76 3.05 -6.42 19.90
N GLN A 77 2.02 -7.14 20.32
CA GLN A 77 0.64 -6.94 19.89
C GLN A 77 0.14 -5.50 20.11
N GLU A 78 0.46 -4.88 21.23
CA GLU A 78 0.05 -3.50 21.54
C GLU A 78 0.68 -2.52 20.53
N HIS A 79 1.95 -2.66 20.25
CA HIS A 79 2.68 -1.83 19.29
C HIS A 79 2.10 -1.95 17.86
N PHE A 80 1.76 -3.16 17.42
CA PHE A 80 1.12 -3.38 16.13
C PHE A 80 -0.32 -2.86 16.08
N ASN A 81 -1.09 -2.99 17.15
CA ASN A 81 -2.45 -2.44 17.24
C ASN A 81 -2.44 -0.91 17.22
N GLU A 82 -1.47 -0.26 17.85
CA GLU A 82 -1.29 1.19 17.81
C GLU A 82 -1.02 1.67 16.39
N TRP A 83 -0.14 0.98 15.66
CA TRP A 83 0.12 1.27 14.25
C TRP A 83 -1.16 1.11 13.40
N LEU A 84 -1.89 0.00 13.54
CA LEU A 84 -3.15 -0.22 12.81
C LEU A 84 -4.17 0.89 13.09
N SER A 85 -4.35 1.26 14.35
CA SER A 85 -5.29 2.32 14.75
C SER A 85 -4.93 3.67 14.16
N SER A 86 -3.64 3.94 13.95
CA SER A 86 -3.15 5.19 13.38
C SER A 86 -3.39 5.29 11.87
N PHE A 87 -3.29 4.18 11.15
CA PHE A 87 -3.35 4.16 9.69
C PHE A 87 -4.68 3.63 9.13
N TYR A 88 -5.43 2.85 9.92
CA TYR A 88 -6.74 2.28 9.55
C TYR A 88 -7.83 2.61 10.60
N PRO A 89 -8.05 3.89 10.93
CA PRO A 89 -8.93 4.28 12.04
C PRO A 89 -10.41 3.91 11.80
N GLN A 90 -10.81 3.67 10.56
CA GLN A 90 -12.18 3.32 10.19
C GLN A 90 -12.42 1.80 10.14
N GLU A 91 -11.37 0.99 10.19
CA GLU A 91 -11.48 -0.47 10.05
C GLU A 91 -11.34 -1.15 11.41
N VAL A 92 -12.44 -1.20 12.16
CA VAL A 92 -12.50 -1.75 13.53
C VAL A 92 -12.02 -3.21 13.63
N ASN A 93 -11.94 -3.95 12.52
CA ASN A 93 -11.58 -5.37 12.49
C ASN A 93 -10.26 -5.64 11.75
N GLN A 94 -9.51 -4.61 11.31
CA GLN A 94 -8.24 -4.84 10.67
C GLN A 94 -7.27 -5.48 11.67
N ARG A 95 -6.66 -6.58 11.28
CA ARG A 95 -5.67 -7.32 12.07
C ARG A 95 -4.55 -7.78 11.18
N PHE A 96 -3.38 -7.93 11.77
CA PHE A 96 -2.30 -8.63 11.11
C PHE A 96 -2.60 -10.12 10.99
N SER A 97 -2.26 -10.67 9.83
CA SER A 97 -2.32 -12.10 9.53
C SER A 97 -0.95 -12.73 9.61
N ASP A 98 -0.92 -14.06 9.50
CA ASP A 98 0.33 -14.80 9.29
C ASP A 98 0.92 -14.53 7.91
N VAL A 99 2.23 -14.80 7.78
CA VAL A 99 2.90 -14.76 6.48
C VAL A 99 2.27 -15.76 5.49
N PRO A 100 2.30 -15.52 4.18
CA PRO A 100 3.09 -14.47 3.52
C PRO A 100 2.43 -13.09 3.44
N GLU A 101 1.11 -12.98 3.53
CA GLU A 101 0.39 -11.71 3.40
C GLU A 101 -0.13 -11.26 4.77
N ILE A 102 0.60 -10.35 5.39
CA ILE A 102 0.31 -9.90 6.76
C ILE A 102 -0.79 -8.84 6.84
N LEU A 103 -1.00 -8.10 5.77
CA LEU A 103 -2.11 -7.18 5.54
C LEU A 103 -2.47 -7.21 4.05
N PRO A 104 -3.72 -6.88 3.66
CA PRO A 104 -4.10 -6.80 2.26
C PRO A 104 -3.13 -5.93 1.45
N GLY A 105 -2.49 -6.52 0.44
CA GLY A 105 -1.51 -5.85 -0.40
C GLY A 105 -0.08 -5.81 0.15
N TYR A 106 0.21 -6.43 1.31
CA TYR A 106 1.56 -6.45 1.90
C TYR A 106 2.02 -7.86 2.25
N GLY A 107 2.94 -8.37 1.46
CA GLY A 107 3.62 -9.64 1.71
C GLY A 107 4.87 -9.45 2.57
N LEU A 108 5.02 -10.23 3.63
CA LEU A 108 6.17 -10.21 4.53
C LEU A 108 7.00 -11.48 4.41
N ARG A 109 8.32 -11.31 4.38
CA ARG A 109 9.30 -12.34 4.72
C ARG A 109 10.18 -11.78 5.83
N LEU A 110 10.17 -12.46 6.96
CA LEU A 110 11.03 -12.17 8.11
C LEU A 110 11.73 -13.47 8.47
N ASN A 111 13.05 -13.49 8.37
CA ASN A 111 13.88 -14.66 8.68
C ASN A 111 14.86 -14.25 9.76
N VAL A 112 14.75 -14.84 10.93
CA VAL A 112 15.72 -14.66 12.01
C VAL A 112 16.89 -15.62 11.80
N HIS A 113 18.11 -15.13 11.98
CA HIS A 113 19.30 -15.94 11.89
C HIS A 113 19.33 -17.02 13.00
N ALA A 114 19.97 -18.15 12.74
CA ALA A 114 19.97 -19.29 13.65
C ALA A 114 20.54 -19.01 15.04
N ASP A 115 21.37 -17.98 15.17
CA ASP A 115 21.93 -17.51 16.46
C ASP A 115 21.01 -16.52 17.20
N GLY A 116 19.91 -16.09 16.57
CA GLY A 116 18.95 -15.12 17.12
C GLY A 116 19.45 -13.67 17.15
N HIS A 117 20.63 -13.37 16.60
CA HIS A 117 21.27 -12.05 16.69
C HIS A 117 21.26 -11.25 15.40
N GLY A 118 20.57 -11.73 14.38
CA GLY A 118 20.34 -11.03 13.12
C GLY A 118 19.01 -11.44 12.49
N TYR A 119 18.51 -10.64 11.57
CA TYR A 119 17.35 -10.95 10.77
C TYR A 119 17.41 -10.31 9.39
N ASP A 120 16.71 -10.91 8.45
CA ASP A 120 16.44 -10.35 7.13
C ASP A 120 14.93 -10.08 7.00
N LEU A 121 14.55 -8.83 6.75
CA LEU A 121 13.18 -8.42 6.55
C LEU A 121 12.97 -7.97 5.11
N ARG A 122 11.95 -8.48 4.46
CA ARG A 122 11.44 -8.01 3.18
C ARG A 122 9.93 -7.83 3.28
N LEU A 123 9.47 -6.60 3.02
CA LEU A 123 8.06 -6.27 2.83
C LEU A 123 7.82 -5.92 1.38
N GLU A 124 6.92 -6.62 0.73
CA GLU A 124 6.56 -6.44 -0.66
C GLU A 124 5.16 -5.86 -0.78
N ASP A 125 5.01 -4.78 -1.56
CA ASP A 125 3.70 -4.29 -1.98
C ASP A 125 3.21 -5.15 -3.14
N THR A 126 2.25 -6.03 -2.87
CA THR A 126 1.68 -6.96 -3.84
C THR A 126 0.56 -6.33 -4.67
N ALA A 127 0.07 -5.16 -4.28
CA ALA A 127 -0.98 -4.42 -4.98
C ALA A 127 -0.41 -3.49 -6.06
N ALA A 128 0.82 -3.00 -5.90
CA ALA A 128 1.47 -2.11 -6.87
C ALA A 128 2.04 -2.87 -8.07
N LYS A 129 2.01 -2.22 -9.23
CA LYS A 129 2.73 -2.70 -10.45
C LYS A 129 3.43 -1.51 -11.11
N PRO A 130 4.78 -1.50 -11.25
CA PRO A 130 5.69 -2.57 -10.82
C PRO A 130 5.69 -2.74 -9.30
N SER A 131 5.92 -3.99 -8.85
CA SER A 131 5.98 -4.30 -7.42
C SER A 131 7.09 -3.50 -6.75
N TYR A 132 6.82 -3.09 -5.53
CA TYR A 132 7.74 -2.36 -4.69
C TYR A 132 8.08 -3.22 -3.48
N ALA A 133 9.33 -3.20 -3.07
CA ALA A 133 9.75 -3.86 -1.86
C ALA A 133 10.62 -2.95 -0.99
N ALA A 134 10.45 -3.08 0.32
CA ALA A 134 11.32 -2.51 1.31
C ALA A 134 12.03 -3.64 2.07
N PHE A 135 13.29 -3.40 2.42
CA PHE A 135 14.17 -4.35 3.08
C PHE A 135 14.75 -3.71 4.32
N SER A 136 14.98 -4.52 5.36
CA SER A 136 15.70 -4.11 6.55
C SER A 136 16.42 -5.31 7.17
N ASP A 137 17.37 -5.04 8.04
CA ASP A 137 18.10 -6.02 8.84
C ASP A 137 18.37 -5.47 10.25
N GLU A 138 19.21 -6.15 11.02
CA GLU A 138 19.61 -5.76 12.36
C GLU A 138 20.33 -4.41 12.45
N SER A 139 20.82 -3.87 11.33
CA SER A 139 21.40 -2.52 11.29
C SER A 139 20.33 -1.42 11.43
N GLY A 140 19.04 -1.77 11.23
CA GLY A 140 17.92 -0.84 11.25
C GLY A 140 17.86 0.09 10.03
N VAL A 141 18.75 -0.10 9.05
CA VAL A 141 18.69 0.66 7.79
C VAL A 141 17.59 0.07 6.92
N ILE A 142 16.80 0.96 6.29
CA ILE A 142 15.71 0.54 5.38
C ILE A 142 16.09 0.90 3.96
N TRP A 143 16.16 -0.12 3.10
CA TRP A 143 16.37 0.02 1.66
C TRP A 143 15.07 -0.18 0.92
N GLN A 144 14.99 0.44 -0.25
CA GLN A 144 13.84 0.34 -1.13
C GLN A 144 14.29 -0.07 -2.52
N GLY A 145 13.49 -0.90 -3.17
CA GLY A 145 13.79 -1.34 -4.53
C GLY A 145 12.64 -2.08 -5.19
N GLU A 146 12.85 -2.42 -6.45
CA GLU A 146 11.96 -3.32 -7.16
C GLU A 146 12.42 -4.76 -6.89
N PRO A 147 11.50 -5.69 -6.57
CA PRO A 147 11.85 -7.09 -6.40
C PRO A 147 12.42 -7.65 -7.71
N LEU A 148 13.55 -8.30 -7.63
CA LEU A 148 14.07 -9.11 -8.73
C LEU A 148 13.22 -10.39 -8.80
N HIS A 149 12.59 -10.61 -9.93
CA HIS A 149 11.79 -11.81 -10.22
C HIS A 149 12.65 -12.88 -10.89
#